data_556b82509763d09a79052b4d16be7341
#
_entry.id   556b82509763d09a79052b4d16be7341
#
_cell.length_a   1.000
_cell.length_b   1.000
_cell.length_c   1.000
_cell.angle_alpha   90.00
_cell.angle_beta   90.00
_cell.angle_gamma   90.00
#
_symmetry.space_group_name_H-M   'P 1'
#
loop_
_entity.id
_entity.type
_entity.pdbx_description
1 polymer ?
#
loop_
_entity_poly.entity_id
_entity_poly.type
_entity_poly.pdbx_seq_one_letter_code
_entity_poly.pdbx_strand_id
1 'polypeptide(L)'
;MKAFMDLHTHSLAAGHAYSTLLENIDAALAVGIRYLGMSEHGPTSPGGPHEFFFSNYKVIPREYDREELSGRVVPVTGGRLHLLCGVEANICDADGKLDLEERYLQKMDYALASIHPFAFTAGSRKENTLASVRAFQNPYVKILGHPDDGRFPLDYEELVREAKQAHVALEVNNSSLNPRSSRQGGRENIIELLKTCMKYEQPVIMGTDSHMCFTIGKFV
;
A
#
# COMPACT_ATOMS: atom_id res chain seq x y z
N MET A 1 9.85 -9.71 15.64
CA MET A 1 10.46 -9.91 14.28
C MET A 1 10.83 -8.53 13.77
N LYS A 2 12.00 -8.35 13.15
CA LYS A 2 12.36 -7.05 12.58
C LYS A 2 11.93 -7.05 11.11
N ALA A 3 11.03 -6.15 10.74
CA ALA A 3 10.63 -6.02 9.34
C ALA A 3 11.78 -5.45 8.50
N PHE A 4 11.92 -5.91 7.28
CA PHE A 4 12.93 -5.42 6.33
C PHE A 4 12.31 -4.65 5.16
N MET A 5 10.98 -4.64 5.07
CA MET A 5 10.22 -3.90 4.07
C MET A 5 8.98 -3.26 4.68
N ASP A 6 8.55 -2.15 4.07
CA ASP A 6 7.30 -1.46 4.32
C ASP A 6 6.86 -0.82 3.00
N LEU A 7 5.88 -1.42 2.33
CA LEU A 7 5.46 -1.01 0.99
C LEU A 7 4.15 -0.21 0.97
N HIS A 8 3.68 0.22 2.15
CA HIS A 8 2.49 1.07 2.25
C HIS A 8 2.79 2.27 3.15
N THR A 9 3.28 3.33 2.55
CA THR A 9 3.59 4.59 3.25
C THR A 9 3.24 5.80 2.41
N HIS A 10 2.89 6.90 3.07
CA HIS A 10 2.46 8.15 2.46
C HIS A 10 3.38 9.30 2.86
N SER A 11 3.47 10.29 1.97
CA SER A 11 4.14 11.56 2.24
C SER A 11 3.14 12.73 2.18
N LEU A 12 3.64 13.95 2.36
CA LEU A 12 2.85 15.18 2.20
C LEU A 12 2.05 15.23 0.89
N ALA A 13 2.47 14.49 -0.14
CA ALA A 13 1.76 14.44 -1.42
C ALA A 13 0.39 13.76 -1.32
N ALA A 14 0.17 12.88 -0.35
CA ALA A 14 -1.13 12.24 -0.12
C ALA A 14 -2.21 13.21 0.44
N GLY A 15 -1.83 14.45 0.77
CA GLY A 15 -2.75 15.50 1.20
C GLY A 15 -3.14 15.46 2.68
N HIS A 16 -2.99 14.33 3.36
CA HIS A 16 -3.28 14.16 4.78
C HIS A 16 -2.20 13.36 5.54
N ALA A 17 -1.04 13.18 4.94
CA ALA A 17 0.17 12.74 5.63
C ALA A 17 1.09 13.94 5.93
N TYR A 18 2.02 13.78 6.88
CA TYR A 18 2.70 14.92 7.50
C TYR A 18 4.22 14.86 7.44
N SER A 19 4.78 13.94 6.66
CA SER A 19 6.22 13.82 6.48
C SER A 19 6.61 13.92 5.01
N THR A 20 7.78 14.48 4.76
CA THR A 20 8.38 14.50 3.43
C THR A 20 8.90 13.12 3.05
N LEU A 21 9.14 12.88 1.75
CA LEU A 21 9.77 11.65 1.28
C LEU A 21 11.12 11.40 1.97
N LEU A 22 11.95 12.43 2.13
CA LEU A 22 13.27 12.27 2.74
C LEU A 22 13.20 11.95 4.23
N GLU A 23 12.23 12.50 4.98
CA GLU A 23 11.97 12.11 6.37
C GLU A 23 11.52 10.65 6.48
N ASN A 24 10.69 10.19 5.53
CA ASN A 24 10.27 8.80 5.48
C ASN A 24 11.45 7.85 5.20
N ILE A 25 12.32 8.20 4.25
CA ILE A 25 13.53 7.44 3.94
C ILE A 25 14.48 7.41 5.15
N ASP A 26 14.67 8.55 5.83
CA ASP A 26 15.52 8.64 7.01
C ASP A 26 15.01 7.75 8.16
N ALA A 27 13.70 7.79 8.42
CA ALA A 27 13.05 6.95 9.41
C ALA A 27 13.18 5.46 9.07
N ALA A 28 12.99 5.09 7.80
CA ALA A 28 13.14 3.72 7.32
C ALA A 28 14.57 3.19 7.49
N LEU A 29 15.57 4.00 7.13
CA LEU A 29 16.99 3.68 7.37
C LEU A 29 17.30 3.50 8.87
N ALA A 30 16.72 4.36 9.72
CA ALA A 30 16.94 4.32 11.16
C ALA A 30 16.46 3.00 11.82
N VAL A 31 15.35 2.45 11.32
CA VAL A 31 14.78 1.20 11.85
C VAL A 31 15.25 -0.05 11.09
N GLY A 32 16.01 0.14 10.00
CA GLY A 32 16.62 -0.93 9.21
C GLY A 32 15.71 -1.54 8.15
N ILE A 33 14.73 -0.79 7.68
CA ILE A 33 13.97 -1.11 6.46
C ILE A 33 14.94 -1.05 5.28
N ARG A 34 14.85 -2.02 4.38
CA ARG A 34 15.65 -2.12 3.17
C ARG A 34 14.86 -1.82 1.90
N TYR A 35 13.56 -2.07 1.91
CA TYR A 35 12.64 -1.76 0.82
C TYR A 35 11.51 -0.89 1.38
N LEU A 36 11.49 0.37 0.97
CA LEU A 36 10.46 1.33 1.32
C LEU A 36 9.59 1.59 0.09
N GLY A 37 8.29 1.46 0.23
CA GLY A 37 7.32 1.82 -0.79
C GLY A 37 6.73 3.20 -0.51
N MET A 38 6.86 4.13 -1.45
CA MET A 38 6.08 5.36 -1.49
C MET A 38 4.82 5.04 -2.31
N SER A 39 3.67 4.94 -1.66
CA SER A 39 2.39 4.57 -2.27
C SER A 39 1.35 5.69 -2.05
N GLU A 40 1.62 6.87 -2.62
CA GLU A 40 0.71 7.99 -2.47
C GLU A 40 -0.70 7.63 -2.94
N HIS A 41 -1.71 8.21 -2.31
CA HIS A 41 -3.10 7.97 -2.69
C HIS A 41 -3.38 8.35 -4.14
N GLY A 42 -4.27 7.60 -4.79
CA GLY A 42 -4.77 7.93 -6.12
C GLY A 42 -5.57 9.24 -6.15
N PRO A 43 -5.80 9.80 -7.35
CA PRO A 43 -6.35 11.16 -7.52
C PRO A 43 -7.76 11.37 -6.98
N THR A 44 -8.55 10.31 -6.80
CA THR A 44 -9.92 10.41 -6.24
C THR A 44 -9.91 10.65 -4.72
N SER A 45 -8.80 10.39 -4.06
CA SER A 45 -8.68 10.60 -2.61
C SER A 45 -8.74 12.09 -2.27
N PRO A 46 -9.50 12.50 -1.24
CA PRO A 46 -9.54 13.89 -0.79
C PRO A 46 -8.14 14.40 -0.42
N GLY A 47 -7.66 15.41 -1.15
CA GLY A 47 -6.30 15.93 -1.00
C GLY A 47 -5.22 15.11 -1.71
N GLY A 48 -5.59 14.02 -2.38
CA GLY A 48 -4.67 13.23 -3.19
C GLY A 48 -4.03 14.01 -4.32
N PRO A 49 -2.85 13.62 -4.79
CA PRO A 49 -2.15 14.34 -5.83
C PRO A 49 -2.87 14.22 -7.17
N HIS A 50 -2.77 15.26 -7.97
CA HIS A 50 -3.20 15.21 -9.37
C HIS A 50 -2.40 14.10 -10.10
N GLU A 51 -3.04 13.41 -11.05
CA GLU A 51 -2.41 12.29 -11.82
C GLU A 51 -1.05 12.66 -12.44
N PHE A 52 -0.83 13.93 -12.78
CA PHE A 52 0.44 14.43 -13.30
C PHE A 52 1.61 14.25 -12.31
N PHE A 53 1.35 14.22 -11.02
CA PHE A 53 2.37 13.94 -9.98
C PHE A 53 3.10 12.63 -10.27
N PHE A 54 2.36 11.58 -10.61
CA PHE A 54 2.88 10.25 -10.87
C PHE A 54 3.73 10.17 -12.14
N SER A 55 3.54 11.10 -13.08
CA SER A 55 4.31 11.11 -14.33
C SER A 55 5.79 11.41 -14.12
N ASN A 56 6.16 12.03 -13.01
CA ASN A 56 7.50 12.51 -12.73
C ASN A 56 8.32 11.63 -11.77
N TYR A 57 7.83 10.46 -11.40
CA TYR A 57 8.57 9.51 -10.54
C TYR A 57 9.96 9.12 -11.06
N LYS A 58 10.20 9.29 -12.37
CA LYS A 58 11.48 9.05 -13.02
C LYS A 58 12.65 9.90 -12.49
N VAL A 59 12.37 11.05 -11.84
CA VAL A 59 13.42 11.92 -11.27
C VAL A 59 13.84 11.51 -9.86
N ILE A 60 13.11 10.59 -9.23
CA ILE A 60 13.38 10.16 -7.86
C ILE A 60 14.46 9.08 -7.88
N PRO A 61 15.61 9.30 -7.24
CA PRO A 61 16.61 8.24 -7.04
C PRO A 61 15.98 7.03 -6.32
N ARG A 62 16.49 5.83 -6.62
CA ARG A 62 15.91 4.59 -6.08
C ARG A 62 16.71 3.99 -4.94
N GLU A 63 17.91 4.45 -4.69
CA GLU A 63 18.79 3.91 -3.66
C GLU A 63 19.30 5.03 -2.77
N TYR A 64 19.28 4.78 -1.47
CA TYR A 64 19.62 5.78 -0.46
C TYR A 64 20.46 5.17 0.67
N ASP A 65 21.29 6.04 1.25
CA ASP A 65 21.98 5.80 2.50
C ASP A 65 22.12 7.10 3.30
N ARG A 66 22.70 7.02 4.47
CA ARG A 66 23.15 8.17 5.23
C ARG A 66 24.62 8.45 4.97
N GLU A 67 24.94 9.69 4.67
CA GLU A 67 26.31 10.16 4.58
C GLU A 67 27.00 10.04 5.95
N GLU A 68 28.18 9.41 5.99
CA GLU A 68 28.88 9.08 7.24
C GLU A 68 29.16 10.31 8.12
N LEU A 69 29.61 11.42 7.50
CA LEU A 69 30.04 12.60 8.24
C LEU A 69 28.90 13.49 8.72
N SER A 70 27.82 13.60 7.93
CA SER A 70 26.69 14.50 8.25
C SER A 70 25.47 13.77 8.78
N GLY A 71 25.40 12.45 8.57
CA GLY A 71 24.20 11.65 8.87
C GLY A 71 22.98 11.98 8.01
N ARG A 72 23.12 12.82 6.96
CA ARG A 72 22.05 13.18 6.06
C ARG A 72 21.72 12.03 5.10
N VAL A 73 20.45 11.90 4.75
CA VAL A 73 20.01 11.00 3.69
C VAL A 73 20.50 11.53 2.35
N VAL A 74 21.17 10.67 1.61
CA VAL A 74 21.71 10.97 0.28
C VAL A 74 21.41 9.84 -0.70
N PRO A 75 21.14 10.15 -1.99
CA PRO A 75 21.02 9.13 -3.02
C PRO A 75 22.43 8.59 -3.35
N VAL A 76 22.55 7.25 -3.42
CA VAL A 76 23.81 6.57 -3.70
C VAL A 76 23.56 5.31 -4.53
N THR A 77 24.60 4.83 -5.22
CA THR A 77 24.55 3.50 -5.85
C THR A 77 24.93 2.44 -4.84
N GLY A 78 24.14 1.37 -4.74
CA GLY A 78 24.36 0.30 -3.75
C GLY A 78 23.98 0.70 -2.33
N GLY A 79 23.05 1.64 -2.17
CA GLY A 79 22.53 2.08 -0.87
C GLY A 79 21.85 0.97 -0.09
N ARG A 80 21.76 1.15 1.23
CA ARG A 80 21.10 0.18 2.13
C ARG A 80 19.58 0.16 2.00
N LEU A 81 18.98 1.23 1.47
CA LEU A 81 17.55 1.34 1.26
C LEU A 81 17.25 1.46 -0.24
N HIS A 82 16.34 0.63 -0.71
CA HIS A 82 15.74 0.70 -2.04
C HIS A 82 14.35 1.30 -1.94
N LEU A 83 14.12 2.40 -2.64
CA LEU A 83 12.82 3.06 -2.73
C LEU A 83 12.05 2.51 -3.93
N LEU A 84 10.84 2.03 -3.67
CA LEU A 84 9.87 1.64 -4.68
C LEU A 84 8.80 2.74 -4.78
N CYS A 85 8.59 3.26 -5.99
CA CYS A 85 7.58 4.28 -6.24
C CYS A 85 6.31 3.61 -6.77
N GLY A 86 5.29 3.58 -5.95
CA GLY A 86 3.98 3.02 -6.25
C GLY A 86 2.85 4.03 -6.10
N VAL A 87 1.65 3.52 -6.11
CA VAL A 87 0.41 4.24 -5.84
C VAL A 87 -0.51 3.37 -5.02
N GLU A 88 -1.23 3.95 -4.07
CA GLU A 88 -2.43 3.36 -3.52
C GLU A 88 -3.63 3.86 -4.34
N ALA A 89 -3.93 3.12 -5.42
CA ALA A 89 -5.01 3.43 -6.33
C ALA A 89 -6.36 2.98 -5.75
N ASN A 90 -7.37 3.82 -5.89
CA ASN A 90 -8.72 3.50 -5.46
C ASN A 90 -9.42 2.59 -6.46
N ILE A 91 -10.06 1.52 -5.98
CA ILE A 91 -11.06 0.79 -6.74
C ILE A 91 -12.34 1.66 -6.74
N CYS A 92 -12.81 2.05 -7.93
CA CYS A 92 -13.88 3.04 -8.08
C CYS A 92 -15.24 2.46 -8.39
N ASP A 93 -15.30 1.24 -8.91
CA ASP A 93 -16.55 0.62 -9.34
C ASP A 93 -16.54 -0.90 -9.21
N ALA A 94 -17.70 -1.50 -9.50
CA ALA A 94 -17.88 -2.95 -9.46
C ALA A 94 -17.07 -3.71 -10.52
N ASP A 95 -16.54 -3.03 -11.53
CA ASP A 95 -15.69 -3.62 -12.56
C ASP A 95 -14.20 -3.60 -12.18
N GLY A 96 -13.89 -3.11 -10.99
CA GLY A 96 -12.52 -3.06 -10.46
C GLY A 96 -11.66 -1.96 -11.09
N LYS A 97 -12.29 -0.96 -11.68
CA LYS A 97 -11.58 0.17 -12.30
C LYS A 97 -10.82 0.96 -11.25
N LEU A 98 -9.56 1.26 -11.56
CA LEU A 98 -8.72 2.12 -10.73
C LEU A 98 -8.86 3.59 -11.12
N ASP A 99 -8.62 4.47 -10.16
CA ASP A 99 -8.68 5.93 -10.34
C ASP A 99 -7.42 6.53 -11.00
N LEU A 100 -6.47 5.70 -11.41
CA LEU A 100 -5.29 6.13 -12.13
C LEU A 100 -5.19 5.39 -13.47
N GLU A 101 -5.00 6.15 -14.55
CA GLU A 101 -4.92 5.59 -15.89
C GLU A 101 -3.67 4.73 -16.10
N GLU A 102 -3.77 3.73 -16.95
CA GLU A 102 -2.69 2.79 -17.28
C GLU A 102 -1.39 3.47 -17.72
N ARG A 103 -1.49 4.59 -18.46
CA ARG A 103 -0.31 5.37 -18.90
C ARG A 103 0.55 5.89 -17.75
N TYR A 104 -0.01 5.99 -16.53
CA TYR A 104 0.72 6.35 -15.31
C TYR A 104 1.15 5.09 -14.57
N LEU A 105 0.27 4.10 -14.42
CA LEU A 105 0.55 2.84 -13.72
C LEU A 105 1.79 2.13 -14.29
N GLN A 106 1.94 2.11 -15.63
CA GLN A 106 3.12 1.50 -16.28
C GLN A 106 4.47 2.14 -15.92
N LYS A 107 4.47 3.33 -15.29
CA LYS A 107 5.70 4.04 -14.87
C LYS A 107 6.08 3.76 -13.42
N MET A 108 5.29 2.96 -12.73
CA MET A 108 5.44 2.64 -11.32
C MET A 108 6.07 1.27 -11.13
N ASP A 109 6.66 1.07 -9.97
CA ASP A 109 7.21 -0.23 -9.60
C ASP A 109 6.07 -1.20 -9.20
N TYR A 110 4.96 -0.67 -8.65
CA TYR A 110 3.77 -1.43 -8.27
C TYR A 110 2.56 -0.52 -8.07
N ALA A 111 1.36 -1.10 -8.11
CA ALA A 111 0.14 -0.48 -7.61
C ALA A 111 -0.43 -1.31 -6.44
N LEU A 112 -0.79 -0.64 -5.37
CA LEU A 112 -1.73 -1.11 -4.37
C LEU A 112 -3.13 -0.78 -4.88
N ALA A 113 -4.06 -1.73 -4.91
CA ALA A 113 -5.47 -1.47 -5.13
C ALA A 113 -6.19 -1.48 -3.78
N SER A 114 -6.97 -0.45 -3.48
CA SER A 114 -7.64 -0.31 -2.19
C SER A 114 -9.09 0.14 -2.36
N ILE A 115 -9.96 -0.30 -1.44
CA ILE A 115 -11.34 0.21 -1.37
C ILE A 115 -11.41 1.27 -0.27
N HIS A 116 -11.85 2.46 -0.66
CA HIS A 116 -12.08 3.57 0.28
C HIS A 116 -13.49 4.15 0.16
N PRO A 117 -14.09 4.64 1.27
CA PRO A 117 -15.49 5.09 1.29
C PRO A 117 -15.76 6.35 0.46
N PHE A 118 -14.75 7.11 0.11
CA PHE A 118 -14.87 8.28 -0.76
C PHE A 118 -14.81 7.94 -2.25
N ALA A 119 -14.33 6.75 -2.61
CA ALA A 119 -14.16 6.32 -4.00
C ALA A 119 -15.11 5.18 -4.39
N PHE A 120 -15.53 4.37 -3.43
CA PHE A 120 -16.34 3.17 -3.66
C PHE A 120 -17.55 3.11 -2.72
N THR A 121 -18.72 2.85 -3.26
CA THR A 121 -19.91 2.60 -2.46
C THR A 121 -19.95 1.14 -2.04
N ALA A 122 -19.97 0.90 -0.72
CA ALA A 122 -20.01 -0.45 -0.18
C ALA A 122 -21.27 -1.20 -0.65
N GLY A 123 -21.06 -2.37 -1.21
CA GLY A 123 -22.09 -3.32 -1.61
C GLY A 123 -22.20 -4.51 -0.64
N SER A 124 -22.83 -5.55 -1.10
CA SER A 124 -22.80 -6.86 -0.43
C SER A 124 -21.38 -7.43 -0.40
N ARG A 125 -21.12 -8.40 0.48
CA ARG A 125 -19.86 -9.14 0.54
C ARG A 125 -19.43 -9.62 -0.85
N LYS A 126 -20.35 -10.17 -1.62
CA LYS A 126 -20.07 -10.68 -2.97
C LYS A 126 -19.67 -9.56 -3.93
N GLU A 127 -20.36 -8.43 -3.91
CA GLU A 127 -20.07 -7.29 -4.81
C GLU A 127 -18.71 -6.68 -4.49
N ASN A 128 -18.39 -6.46 -3.22
CA ASN A 128 -17.09 -5.94 -2.81
C ASN A 128 -15.95 -6.89 -3.18
N THR A 129 -16.15 -8.21 -2.97
CA THR A 129 -15.15 -9.23 -3.36
C THR A 129 -14.93 -9.22 -4.86
N LEU A 130 -16.01 -9.18 -5.64
CA LEU A 130 -15.92 -9.18 -7.10
C LEU A 130 -15.20 -7.94 -7.64
N ALA A 131 -15.45 -6.75 -7.07
CA ALA A 131 -14.73 -5.52 -7.43
C ALA A 131 -13.22 -5.65 -7.16
N SER A 132 -12.85 -6.20 -6.00
CA SER A 132 -11.45 -6.45 -5.65
C SER A 132 -10.78 -7.44 -6.60
N VAL A 133 -11.45 -8.56 -6.89
CA VAL A 133 -10.95 -9.61 -7.80
C VAL A 133 -10.80 -9.08 -9.24
N ARG A 134 -11.72 -8.26 -9.69
CA ARG A 134 -11.63 -7.64 -11.02
C ARG A 134 -10.46 -6.66 -11.12
N ALA A 135 -10.14 -5.95 -10.04
CA ALA A 135 -8.95 -5.09 -10.01
C ALA A 135 -7.65 -5.88 -10.21
N PHE A 136 -7.59 -7.17 -9.84
CA PHE A 136 -6.42 -8.03 -10.07
C PHE A 136 -6.14 -8.30 -11.56
N GLN A 137 -7.11 -8.08 -12.44
CA GLN A 137 -6.90 -8.20 -13.89
C GLN A 137 -6.01 -7.09 -14.44
N ASN A 138 -5.83 -6.01 -13.69
CA ASN A 138 -4.89 -4.97 -14.05
C ASN A 138 -3.46 -5.44 -13.76
N PRO A 139 -2.57 -5.55 -14.76
CA PRO A 139 -1.25 -6.17 -14.60
C PRO A 139 -0.30 -5.39 -13.68
N TYR A 140 -0.62 -4.15 -13.37
CA TYR A 140 0.18 -3.29 -12.48
C TYR A 140 -0.20 -3.46 -11.00
N VAL A 141 -1.38 -4.00 -10.70
CA VAL A 141 -1.78 -4.34 -9.33
C VAL A 141 -0.94 -5.49 -8.82
N LYS A 142 -0.20 -5.24 -7.75
CA LYS A 142 0.65 -6.24 -7.08
C LYS A 142 0.23 -6.51 -5.65
N ILE A 143 -0.54 -5.61 -5.05
CA ILE A 143 -0.99 -5.70 -3.67
C ILE A 143 -2.46 -5.28 -3.60
N LEU A 144 -3.28 -5.99 -2.82
CA LEU A 144 -4.58 -5.49 -2.36
C LEU A 144 -4.37 -4.90 -0.97
N GLY A 145 -4.61 -3.59 -0.82
CA GLY A 145 -4.46 -2.87 0.42
C GLY A 145 -5.59 -3.14 1.41
N HIS A 146 -5.28 -3.22 2.68
CA HIS A 146 -6.19 -3.35 3.84
C HIS A 146 -7.52 -4.08 3.57
N PRO A 147 -7.51 -5.32 3.06
CA PRO A 147 -8.73 -6.10 2.80
C PRO A 147 -9.49 -6.49 4.07
N ASP A 148 -8.99 -6.05 5.21
CA ASP A 148 -9.55 -6.31 6.54
C ASP A 148 -10.60 -5.28 6.98
N ASP A 149 -10.87 -4.23 6.20
CA ASP A 149 -11.84 -3.20 6.56
C ASP A 149 -13.28 -3.72 6.49
N GLY A 150 -13.88 -4.00 7.63
CA GLY A 150 -15.25 -4.54 7.73
C GLY A 150 -16.35 -3.60 7.22
N ARG A 151 -16.05 -2.35 6.90
CA ARG A 151 -16.97 -1.47 6.16
C ARG A 151 -17.23 -1.99 4.76
N PHE A 152 -16.30 -2.79 4.21
CA PHE A 152 -16.36 -3.44 2.90
C PHE A 152 -16.16 -4.95 3.08
N PRO A 153 -17.13 -5.68 3.62
CA PRO A 153 -16.97 -7.09 3.91
C PRO A 153 -16.61 -7.88 2.65
N LEU A 154 -15.62 -8.78 2.78
CA LEU A 154 -15.10 -9.60 1.70
C LEU A 154 -15.29 -11.09 1.98
N ASP A 155 -15.44 -11.90 0.94
CA ASP A 155 -15.32 -13.35 1.00
C ASP A 155 -13.85 -13.74 0.86
N TYR A 156 -13.20 -14.05 2.00
CA TYR A 156 -11.77 -14.34 2.00
C TYR A 156 -11.43 -15.66 1.28
N GLU A 157 -12.34 -16.62 1.21
CA GLU A 157 -12.08 -17.86 0.46
C GLU A 157 -11.98 -17.58 -1.04
N GLU A 158 -12.88 -16.80 -1.59
CA GLU A 158 -12.85 -16.37 -3.00
C GLU A 158 -11.67 -15.43 -3.24
N LEU A 159 -11.53 -14.40 -2.42
CA LEU A 159 -10.48 -13.39 -2.55
C LEU A 159 -9.07 -14.00 -2.59
N VAL A 160 -8.77 -14.89 -1.63
CA VAL A 160 -7.44 -15.49 -1.50
C VAL A 160 -7.12 -16.41 -2.69
N ARG A 161 -8.10 -17.18 -3.17
CA ARG A 161 -7.90 -18.03 -4.37
C ARG A 161 -7.60 -17.20 -5.61
N GLU A 162 -8.38 -16.14 -5.83
CA GLU A 162 -8.22 -15.27 -7.00
C GLU A 162 -6.92 -14.45 -6.92
N ALA A 163 -6.55 -13.96 -5.73
CA ALA A 163 -5.29 -13.27 -5.51
C ALA A 163 -4.08 -14.18 -5.82
N LYS A 164 -4.16 -15.47 -5.42
CA LYS A 164 -3.11 -16.45 -5.72
C LYS A 164 -2.96 -16.68 -7.23
N GLN A 165 -4.06 -16.82 -7.96
CA GLN A 165 -4.04 -17.00 -9.41
C GLN A 165 -3.49 -15.78 -10.14
N ALA A 166 -3.84 -14.58 -9.67
CA ALA A 166 -3.39 -13.32 -10.23
C ALA A 166 -1.97 -12.89 -9.79
N HIS A 167 -1.34 -13.64 -8.87
CA HIS A 167 -0.06 -13.26 -8.25
C HIS A 167 -0.10 -11.89 -7.56
N VAL A 168 -1.21 -11.57 -6.90
CA VAL A 168 -1.41 -10.35 -6.11
C VAL A 168 -1.22 -10.70 -4.64
N ALA A 169 -0.35 -9.98 -3.93
CA ALA A 169 -0.18 -10.13 -2.49
C ALA A 169 -1.37 -9.49 -1.74
N LEU A 170 -1.73 -10.07 -0.60
CA LEU A 170 -2.75 -9.51 0.28
C LEU A 170 -2.07 -8.81 1.46
N GLU A 171 -2.50 -7.59 1.74
CA GLU A 171 -1.90 -6.81 2.82
C GLU A 171 -2.44 -7.21 4.19
N VAL A 172 -1.55 -7.30 5.15
CA VAL A 172 -1.84 -7.20 6.59
C VAL A 172 -1.50 -5.78 7.00
N ASN A 173 -2.51 -4.93 7.11
CA ASN A 173 -2.31 -3.51 7.36
C ASN A 173 -2.20 -3.23 8.86
N ASN A 174 -1.04 -2.70 9.26
CA ASN A 174 -0.77 -2.43 10.67
C ASN A 174 -1.64 -1.29 11.24
N SER A 175 -2.03 -0.31 10.41
CA SER A 175 -2.91 0.78 10.84
C SER A 175 -4.30 0.28 11.25
N SER A 176 -4.78 -0.83 10.69
CA SER A 176 -6.04 -1.46 11.07
C SER A 176 -6.03 -2.03 12.49
N LEU A 177 -4.85 -2.31 13.05
CA LEU A 177 -4.68 -2.80 14.43
C LEU A 177 -4.67 -1.65 15.46
N ASN A 178 -4.61 -0.39 15.01
CA ASN A 178 -4.65 0.76 15.90
C ASN A 178 -6.07 0.94 16.46
N PRO A 179 -6.27 1.05 17.78
CA PRO A 179 -7.58 1.31 18.39
C PRO A 179 -8.27 2.59 17.90
N ARG A 180 -7.52 3.51 17.31
CA ARG A 180 -8.07 4.76 16.72
C ARG A 180 -8.34 4.64 15.22
N SER A 181 -8.16 3.46 14.63
CA SER A 181 -8.46 3.24 13.22
C SER A 181 -9.94 3.49 12.94
N SER A 182 -10.24 4.09 11.80
CA SER A 182 -11.62 4.21 11.31
C SER A 182 -12.14 2.91 10.68
N ARG A 183 -11.26 1.93 10.43
CA ARG A 183 -11.63 0.61 9.89
C ARG A 183 -12.33 -0.22 10.95
N GLN A 184 -13.27 -1.06 10.52
CA GLN A 184 -14.10 -1.87 11.43
C GLN A 184 -13.64 -3.33 11.40
N GLY A 185 -13.56 -3.96 12.58
CA GLY A 185 -13.24 -5.39 12.72
C GLY A 185 -11.83 -5.78 12.26
N GLY A 186 -10.91 -4.83 12.13
CA GLY A 186 -9.61 -5.04 11.51
C GLY A 186 -8.85 -6.25 12.07
N ARG A 187 -8.77 -6.38 13.41
CA ARG A 187 -8.03 -7.50 14.04
C ARG A 187 -8.66 -8.86 13.73
N GLU A 188 -9.96 -8.99 13.88
CA GLU A 188 -10.69 -10.23 13.63
C GLU A 188 -10.62 -10.62 12.16
N ASN A 189 -10.80 -9.65 11.28
CA ASN A 189 -10.73 -9.82 9.84
C ASN A 189 -9.32 -10.21 9.39
N ILE A 190 -8.27 -9.60 9.95
CA ILE A 190 -6.87 -9.99 9.68
C ILE A 190 -6.63 -11.45 10.09
N ILE A 191 -7.15 -11.88 11.25
CA ILE A 191 -6.99 -13.27 11.70
C ILE A 191 -7.68 -14.25 10.72
N GLU A 192 -8.89 -13.92 10.25
CA GLU A 192 -9.60 -14.74 9.26
C GLU A 192 -8.87 -14.78 7.93
N LEU A 193 -8.43 -13.62 7.44
CA LEU A 193 -7.62 -13.49 6.23
C LEU A 193 -6.36 -14.37 6.32
N LEU A 194 -5.59 -14.25 7.40
CA LEU A 194 -4.35 -15.01 7.59
C LEU A 194 -4.60 -16.53 7.64
N LYS A 195 -5.65 -16.99 8.32
CA LYS A 195 -6.02 -18.41 8.32
C LYS A 195 -6.32 -18.91 6.92
N THR A 196 -7.03 -18.10 6.12
CA THR A 196 -7.36 -18.43 4.73
C THR A 196 -6.11 -18.40 3.85
N CYS A 197 -5.25 -17.41 4.01
CA CYS A 197 -3.96 -17.35 3.31
C CYS A 197 -3.07 -18.57 3.61
N MET A 198 -2.99 -18.99 4.87
CA MET A 198 -2.26 -20.21 5.26
C MET A 198 -2.83 -21.47 4.59
N LYS A 199 -4.15 -21.60 4.53
CA LYS A 199 -4.83 -22.73 3.88
C LYS A 199 -4.48 -22.84 2.39
N TYR A 200 -4.36 -21.71 1.71
CA TYR A 200 -4.09 -21.67 0.27
C TYR A 200 -2.63 -21.37 -0.07
N GLU A 201 -1.74 -21.27 0.92
CA GLU A 201 -0.32 -20.87 0.72
C GLU A 201 -0.20 -19.57 -0.08
N GLN A 202 -1.05 -18.59 0.25
CA GLN A 202 -1.05 -17.28 -0.37
C GLN A 202 -0.05 -16.36 0.34
N PRO A 203 0.87 -15.71 -0.38
CA PRO A 203 1.76 -14.72 0.20
C PRO A 203 0.99 -13.51 0.76
N VAL A 204 1.42 -13.04 1.91
CA VAL A 204 0.95 -11.77 2.50
C VAL A 204 2.11 -10.79 2.59
N ILE A 205 1.78 -9.51 2.60
CA ILE A 205 2.72 -8.42 2.83
C ILE A 205 2.25 -7.60 4.02
N MET A 206 3.18 -7.09 4.80
CA MET A 206 2.86 -6.16 5.88
C MET A 206 3.10 -4.72 5.40
N GLY A 207 2.13 -3.85 5.62
CA GLY A 207 2.23 -2.41 5.40
C GLY A 207 1.90 -1.64 6.67
N THR A 208 2.61 -0.55 6.94
CA THR A 208 2.27 0.31 8.09
C THR A 208 1.15 1.26 7.79
N ASP A 209 0.94 1.61 6.52
CA ASP A 209 0.02 2.66 6.09
C ASP A 209 0.35 3.98 6.81
N SER A 210 1.65 4.26 6.82
CA SER A 210 2.21 5.34 7.62
C SER A 210 1.93 6.70 7.00
N HIS A 211 1.30 7.57 7.77
CA HIS A 211 1.05 8.98 7.43
C HIS A 211 1.98 9.94 8.17
N MET A 212 2.92 9.38 8.93
CA MET A 212 3.95 10.12 9.66
C MET A 212 5.19 9.27 9.82
N CYS A 213 6.37 9.79 9.50
CA CYS A 213 7.64 9.05 9.48
C CYS A 213 7.92 8.23 10.76
N PHE A 214 7.39 8.66 11.90
CA PHE A 214 7.57 7.98 13.19
C PHE A 214 6.93 6.59 13.27
N THR A 215 6.05 6.23 12.35
CA THR A 215 5.36 4.93 12.35
C THR A 215 5.91 3.95 11.31
N ILE A 216 6.78 4.40 10.41
CA ILE A 216 7.40 3.56 9.37
C ILE A 216 8.16 2.39 9.99
N GLY A 217 7.90 1.19 9.47
CA GLY A 217 8.53 -0.05 9.91
C GLY A 217 8.20 -0.48 11.34
N LYS A 218 7.26 0.18 12.01
CA LYS A 218 6.80 -0.17 13.37
C LYS A 218 5.53 -0.99 13.29
N PHE A 219 5.69 -2.28 13.37
CA PHE A 219 4.59 -3.25 13.36
C PHE A 219 4.29 -3.71 14.79
N VAL A 220 2.99 -3.81 15.15
CA VAL A 220 2.47 -4.29 16.43
C VAL A 220 2.07 -5.76 16.35
#